data_77af375af8dc572bc71626b2b0baea22
#
_entry.id   77af375af8dc572bc71626b2b0baea22
#
_cell.length_a   1.000
_cell.length_b   1.000
_cell.length_c   1.000
_cell.angle_alpha   90.00
_cell.angle_beta   90.00
_cell.angle_gamma   90.00
#
_symmetry.space_group_name_H-M   'P 1'
#
loop_
_entity.id
_entity.type
_entity.pdbx_description
1 polymer ?
#
loop_
_entity_poly.entity_id
_entity_poly.type
_entity_poly.pdbx_seq_one_letter_code
_entity_poly.pdbx_strand_id
1 'polypeptide(L)'
;AIDDIFTELSFSNPIRNTLSITNNLSAFLNQQKDIYLKDPSAIYKVVIEKQISDSKKKPQPTVKPMQIKSKLAIAHKHLAFLNGVNPQNNERILSESDYKLMIAYIEHLIQFDSIPKITKKIPRANLGKTWFRYSIYLVHKELYSSIQDVWIEFMQQAFDEFSPKVVTFSTLKTKFSQQPS
;
A
#
# COMPACT_ATOMS: atom_id res chain seq x y z
N ALA A 1 3.58 -19.87 -31.43
CA ALA A 1 4.32 -19.28 -30.32
C ALA A 1 3.43 -18.44 -29.37
N ILE A 2 2.56 -17.52 -29.86
CA ILE A 2 1.62 -16.76 -29.00
C ILE A 2 0.42 -17.66 -28.66
N ASP A 3 -0.07 -18.45 -29.58
CA ASP A 3 -1.18 -19.38 -29.37
C ASP A 3 -0.82 -20.47 -28.36
N ASP A 4 0.43 -20.92 -28.30
CA ASP A 4 0.94 -21.91 -27.31
C ASP A 4 0.92 -21.40 -25.87
N ILE A 5 1.31 -20.13 -25.65
CA ILE A 5 1.31 -19.51 -24.32
C ILE A 5 -0.12 -19.37 -23.76
N PHE A 6 -1.08 -19.03 -24.63
CA PHE A 6 -2.48 -18.92 -24.22
C PHE A 6 -3.17 -20.27 -23.95
N THR A 7 -2.75 -21.33 -24.64
CA THR A 7 -3.24 -22.67 -24.41
C THR A 7 -2.80 -23.21 -23.04
N GLU A 8 -1.53 -23.02 -22.65
CA GLU A 8 -1.01 -23.42 -21.34
C GLU A 8 -1.69 -22.66 -20.17
N LEU A 9 -1.94 -21.36 -20.32
CA LEU A 9 -2.62 -20.55 -19.29
C LEU A 9 -4.09 -20.95 -19.09
N SER A 10 -4.74 -21.49 -20.13
CA SER A 10 -6.17 -21.90 -20.06
C SER A 10 -6.38 -23.19 -19.29
N PHE A 11 -5.38 -24.08 -19.20
CA PHE A 11 -5.53 -25.38 -18.54
C PHE A 11 -5.17 -25.42 -17.07
N SER A 12 -4.54 -24.38 -16.52
CA SER A 12 -3.96 -24.41 -15.17
C SER A 12 -4.82 -23.76 -14.07
N ASN A 13 -6.01 -23.18 -14.39
CA ASN A 13 -6.78 -22.51 -13.33
C ASN A 13 -8.32 -22.57 -13.54
N PRO A 14 -9.09 -23.22 -12.64
CA PRO A 14 -10.53 -23.46 -12.80
C PRO A 14 -11.42 -22.24 -12.42
N ILE A 15 -10.87 -21.03 -12.28
CA ILE A 15 -11.65 -19.85 -11.91
C ILE A 15 -12.35 -19.27 -13.13
N ARG A 16 -13.67 -19.34 -13.21
CA ARG A 16 -14.50 -18.84 -14.32
C ARG A 16 -14.18 -17.41 -14.78
N ASN A 17 -13.76 -16.53 -13.88
CA ASN A 17 -13.37 -15.16 -14.22
C ASN A 17 -12.07 -15.09 -15.02
N THR A 18 -11.14 -16.00 -14.80
CA THR A 18 -9.86 -16.05 -15.51
C THR A 18 -10.06 -16.48 -16.97
N LEU A 19 -10.93 -17.46 -17.21
CA LEU A 19 -11.31 -17.90 -18.55
C LEU A 19 -11.96 -16.78 -19.38
N SER A 20 -12.85 -15.99 -18.76
CA SER A 20 -13.50 -14.85 -19.43
C SER A 20 -12.49 -13.76 -19.81
N ILE A 21 -11.52 -13.47 -18.95
CA ILE A 21 -10.46 -12.49 -19.21
C ILE A 21 -9.52 -12.99 -20.32
N THR A 22 -9.15 -14.28 -20.29
CA THR A 22 -8.25 -14.89 -21.29
C THR A 22 -8.92 -14.95 -22.67
N ASN A 23 -10.20 -15.33 -22.75
CA ASN A 23 -10.94 -15.35 -23.99
C ASN A 23 -11.12 -13.95 -24.60
N ASN A 24 -11.38 -12.94 -23.76
CA ASN A 24 -11.47 -11.56 -24.22
C ASN A 24 -10.13 -11.02 -24.72
N LEU A 25 -9.03 -11.39 -24.06
CA LEU A 25 -7.67 -11.01 -24.49
C LEU A 25 -7.27 -11.72 -25.80
N SER A 26 -7.56 -13.00 -25.93
CA SER A 26 -7.31 -13.78 -27.13
C SER A 26 -8.08 -13.22 -28.33
N ALA A 27 -9.38 -12.93 -28.17
CA ALA A 27 -10.20 -12.30 -29.20
C ALA A 27 -9.64 -10.93 -29.61
N PHE A 28 -9.22 -10.13 -28.64
CA PHE A 28 -8.61 -8.82 -28.89
C PHE A 28 -7.27 -8.94 -29.66
N LEU A 29 -6.40 -9.87 -29.25
CA LEU A 29 -5.10 -10.08 -29.91
C LEU A 29 -5.28 -10.60 -31.34
N ASN A 30 -6.25 -11.49 -31.59
CA ASN A 30 -6.57 -11.96 -32.93
C ASN A 30 -7.07 -10.81 -33.82
N GLN A 31 -7.88 -9.91 -33.29
CA GLN A 31 -8.37 -8.73 -34.02
C GLN A 31 -7.25 -7.72 -34.34
N GLN A 32 -6.17 -7.69 -33.53
CA GLN A 32 -5.03 -6.81 -33.73
C GLN A 32 -3.84 -7.46 -34.42
N LYS A 33 -3.97 -8.72 -34.88
CA LYS A 33 -2.88 -9.53 -35.47
C LYS A 33 -2.17 -8.84 -36.64
N ASP A 34 -2.93 -8.20 -37.50
CA ASP A 34 -2.36 -7.52 -38.69
C ASP A 34 -1.58 -6.25 -38.33
N ILE A 35 -2.02 -5.57 -37.25
CA ILE A 35 -1.33 -4.39 -36.72
C ILE A 35 -0.01 -4.83 -36.06
N TYR A 36 -0.03 -5.94 -35.30
CA TYR A 36 1.15 -6.50 -34.65
C TYR A 36 2.23 -6.93 -35.64
N LEU A 37 1.85 -7.53 -36.77
CA LEU A 37 2.80 -7.96 -37.78
C LEU A 37 3.48 -6.78 -38.50
N LYS A 38 2.83 -5.61 -38.51
CA LYS A 38 3.38 -4.36 -39.09
C LYS A 38 4.18 -3.54 -38.08
N ASP A 39 3.77 -3.49 -36.84
CA ASP A 39 4.45 -2.77 -35.77
C ASP A 39 4.21 -3.47 -34.41
N PRO A 40 5.13 -4.35 -33.98
CA PRO A 40 5.01 -5.05 -32.69
C PRO A 40 4.90 -4.13 -31.50
N SER A 41 5.40 -2.89 -31.58
CA SER A 41 5.32 -1.92 -30.49
C SER A 41 3.93 -1.32 -30.32
N ALA A 42 3.12 -1.31 -31.33
CA ALA A 42 1.76 -0.75 -31.30
C ALA A 42 0.84 -1.50 -30.35
N ILE A 43 0.99 -2.83 -30.21
CA ILE A 43 0.19 -3.62 -29.27
C ILE A 43 0.45 -3.23 -27.82
N TYR A 44 1.71 -2.98 -27.45
CA TYR A 44 2.01 -2.56 -26.08
C TYR A 44 1.30 -1.26 -25.72
N LYS A 45 1.22 -0.29 -26.64
CA LYS A 45 0.47 0.95 -26.43
C LYS A 45 -1.01 0.69 -26.24
N VAL A 46 -1.62 -0.12 -27.09
CA VAL A 46 -3.07 -0.41 -27.06
C VAL A 46 -3.45 -1.24 -25.82
N VAL A 47 -2.63 -2.22 -25.42
CA VAL A 47 -2.86 -3.03 -24.21
C VAL A 47 -2.74 -2.14 -22.96
N ILE A 48 -1.73 -1.27 -22.90
CA ILE A 48 -1.55 -0.34 -21.80
C ILE A 48 -2.72 0.66 -21.72
N GLU A 49 -3.12 1.25 -22.85
CA GLU A 49 -4.26 2.18 -22.91
C GLU A 49 -5.57 1.52 -22.50
N LYS A 50 -5.81 0.27 -22.90
CA LYS A 50 -7.00 -0.49 -22.53
C LYS A 50 -6.97 -0.91 -21.06
N GLN A 51 -5.84 -1.32 -20.51
CA GLN A 51 -5.68 -1.57 -19.08
C GLN A 51 -5.88 -0.30 -18.26
N ILE A 52 -5.43 0.84 -18.75
CA ILE A 52 -5.67 2.15 -18.11
C ILE A 52 -7.16 2.53 -18.19
N SER A 53 -7.85 2.25 -19.32
CA SER A 53 -9.27 2.55 -19.48
C SER A 53 -10.17 1.62 -18.68
N ASP A 54 -9.84 0.33 -18.57
CA ASP A 54 -10.59 -0.65 -17.79
C ASP A 54 -10.30 -0.52 -16.27
N SER A 55 -9.11 -0.08 -15.90
CA SER A 55 -8.78 0.31 -14.53
C SER A 55 -9.58 1.55 -14.07
N LYS A 56 -9.98 2.42 -15.00
CA LYS A 56 -10.84 3.57 -14.71
C LYS A 56 -12.31 3.19 -14.45
N LYS A 57 -12.73 1.95 -14.71
CA LYS A 57 -14.10 1.46 -14.45
C LYS A 57 -14.33 0.82 -13.08
N LYS A 58 -13.29 0.55 -12.29
CA LYS A 58 -13.48 0.36 -10.84
C LYS A 58 -13.69 1.75 -10.24
N PRO A 59 -14.71 1.96 -9.40
CA PRO A 59 -14.81 3.21 -8.67
C PRO A 59 -13.61 3.28 -7.73
N GLN A 60 -12.52 3.87 -8.21
CA GLN A 60 -11.56 4.46 -7.30
C GLN A 60 -12.32 5.55 -6.55
N PRO A 61 -12.32 5.55 -5.21
CA PRO A 61 -12.80 6.70 -4.49
C PRO A 61 -11.98 7.88 -5.00
N THR A 62 -12.63 8.77 -5.75
CA THR A 62 -12.05 10.00 -6.28
C THR A 62 -11.82 10.94 -5.12
N VAL A 63 -10.78 10.65 -4.34
CA VAL A 63 -10.26 11.57 -3.35
C VAL A 63 -9.65 12.72 -4.14
N LYS A 64 -10.34 13.86 -4.12
CA LYS A 64 -9.86 15.06 -4.81
C LYS A 64 -8.42 15.36 -4.38
N PRO A 65 -7.50 15.78 -5.30
CA PRO A 65 -6.09 16.03 -4.97
C PRO A 65 -5.88 17.00 -3.79
N MET A 66 -6.81 17.89 -3.55
CA MET A 66 -6.82 18.82 -2.42
C MET A 66 -7.04 18.11 -1.08
N GLN A 67 -7.80 17.01 -1.05
CA GLN A 67 -8.01 16.20 0.17
C GLN A 67 -6.78 15.35 0.52
N ILE A 68 -6.02 14.90 -0.47
CA ILE A 68 -4.80 14.13 -0.21
C ILE A 68 -3.75 15.02 0.45
N LYS A 69 -3.52 16.24 -0.05
CA LYS A 69 -2.56 17.18 0.55
C LYS A 69 -2.89 17.49 2.02
N SER A 70 -4.16 17.68 2.36
CA SER A 70 -4.57 17.91 3.75
C SER A 70 -4.34 16.68 4.63
N LYS A 71 -4.62 15.47 4.12
CA LYS A 71 -4.37 14.22 4.84
C LYS A 71 -2.87 13.98 5.11
N LEU A 72 -2.01 14.27 4.14
CA LEU A 72 -0.55 14.19 4.30
C LEU A 72 -0.05 15.21 5.34
N ALA A 73 -0.57 16.43 5.32
CA ALA A 73 -0.24 17.45 6.31
C ALA A 73 -0.59 17.01 7.75
N ILE A 74 -1.69 16.28 7.94
CA ILE A 74 -2.07 15.68 9.22
C ILE A 74 -1.02 14.66 9.67
N ALA A 75 -0.60 13.76 8.78
CA ALA A 75 0.42 12.76 9.08
C ALA A 75 1.75 13.42 9.49
N HIS A 76 2.21 14.38 8.71
CA HIS A 76 3.44 15.13 9.02
C HIS A 76 3.34 15.85 10.37
N LYS A 77 2.23 16.50 10.68
CA LYS A 77 2.00 17.19 11.95
C LYS A 77 2.10 16.24 13.15
N HIS A 78 1.40 15.10 13.08
CA HIS A 78 1.36 14.15 14.21
C HIS A 78 2.65 13.35 14.40
N LEU A 79 3.44 13.19 13.34
CA LEU A 79 4.66 12.36 13.38
C LEU A 79 5.96 13.16 13.41
N ALA A 80 5.89 14.50 13.29
CA ALA A 80 7.08 15.36 13.25
C ALA A 80 8.03 15.16 14.43
N PHE A 81 7.48 14.93 15.64
CA PHE A 81 8.27 14.75 16.85
C PHE A 81 9.14 13.48 16.82
N LEU A 82 8.78 12.47 16.02
CA LEU A 82 9.57 11.24 15.87
C LEU A 82 10.92 11.48 15.17
N ASN A 83 11.10 12.62 14.50
CA ASN A 83 12.38 13.07 13.97
C ASN A 83 13.23 13.79 15.03
N GLY A 84 12.72 13.97 16.23
CA GLY A 84 13.38 14.63 17.34
C GLY A 84 14.17 13.67 18.23
N VAL A 85 14.43 14.16 19.44
CA VAL A 85 15.10 13.41 20.51
C VAL A 85 14.11 13.01 21.60
N ASN A 86 14.35 11.87 22.20
CA ASN A 86 13.60 11.42 23.37
C ASN A 86 14.02 12.25 24.59
N PRO A 87 13.11 12.99 25.26
CA PRO A 87 13.44 13.84 26.37
C PRO A 87 13.96 13.09 27.60
N GLN A 88 13.75 11.77 27.67
CA GLN A 88 14.20 10.95 28.81
C GLN A 88 15.70 10.64 28.76
N ASN A 89 16.29 10.49 27.56
CA ASN A 89 17.69 10.09 27.41
C ASN A 89 18.49 10.96 26.44
N ASN A 90 17.83 11.97 25.84
CA ASN A 90 18.42 12.89 24.86
C ASN A 90 19.01 12.22 23.59
N GLU A 91 18.53 11.00 23.26
CA GLU A 91 18.88 10.29 22.04
C GLU A 91 17.79 10.44 20.97
N ARG A 92 18.14 10.30 19.71
CA ARG A 92 17.15 10.35 18.63
C ARG A 92 16.09 9.25 18.78
N ILE A 93 14.84 9.61 18.56
CA ILE A 93 13.71 8.65 18.59
C ILE A 93 13.81 7.69 17.42
N LEU A 94 14.03 8.21 16.21
CA LEU A 94 14.35 7.46 15.00
C LEU A 94 15.56 8.08 14.33
N SER A 95 16.32 7.27 13.58
CA SER A 95 17.33 7.84 12.68
C SER A 95 16.64 8.68 11.60
N GLU A 96 17.32 9.66 11.03
CA GLU A 96 16.76 10.48 9.96
C GLU A 96 16.31 9.65 8.75
N SER A 97 17.08 8.62 8.41
CA SER A 97 16.75 7.69 7.31
C SER A 97 15.52 6.86 7.61
N ASP A 98 15.38 6.35 8.83
CA ASP A 98 14.22 5.54 9.22
C ASP A 98 12.96 6.40 9.37
N TYR A 99 13.09 7.64 9.85
CA TYR A 99 11.99 8.59 9.87
C TYR A 99 11.48 8.91 8.45
N LYS A 100 12.40 9.26 7.51
CA LYS A 100 12.02 9.52 6.11
C LYS A 100 11.35 8.32 5.46
N LEU A 101 11.86 7.12 5.73
CA LEU A 101 11.27 5.87 5.22
C LEU A 101 9.88 5.63 5.79
N MET A 102 9.68 5.83 7.09
CA MET A 102 8.38 5.72 7.76
C MET A 102 7.36 6.68 7.15
N ILE A 103 7.74 7.93 6.96
CA ILE A 103 6.87 8.94 6.34
C ILE A 103 6.49 8.52 4.92
N ALA A 104 7.45 8.09 4.10
CA ALA A 104 7.16 7.62 2.74
C ALA A 104 6.18 6.43 2.70
N TYR A 105 6.29 5.50 3.64
CA TYR A 105 5.35 4.38 3.75
C TYR A 105 3.95 4.85 4.17
N ILE A 106 3.84 5.77 5.12
CA ILE A 106 2.55 6.30 5.58
C ILE A 106 1.90 7.18 4.51
N GLU A 107 2.67 7.97 3.77
CA GLU A 107 2.18 8.73 2.62
C GLU A 107 1.59 7.81 1.56
N HIS A 108 2.27 6.71 1.22
CA HIS A 108 1.74 5.71 0.30
C HIS A 108 0.42 5.11 0.81
N LEU A 109 0.39 4.70 2.09
CA LEU A 109 -0.81 4.14 2.71
C LEU A 109 -2.00 5.12 2.64
N ILE A 110 -1.77 6.41 2.89
CA ILE A 110 -2.79 7.47 2.81
C ILE A 110 -3.26 7.71 1.38
N GLN A 111 -2.34 7.68 0.41
CA GLN A 111 -2.66 7.98 -1.00
C GLN A 111 -3.40 6.84 -1.69
N PHE A 112 -3.02 5.61 -1.40
CA PHE A 112 -3.47 4.43 -2.16
C PHE A 112 -4.36 3.48 -1.34
N ASP A 113 -4.55 3.75 -0.04
CA ASP A 113 -5.27 2.89 0.91
C ASP A 113 -4.80 1.42 0.84
N SER A 114 -3.51 1.25 0.61
CA SER A 114 -2.84 -0.05 0.43
C SER A 114 -1.44 -0.03 1.03
N ILE A 115 -0.98 -1.19 1.52
CA ILE A 115 0.35 -1.32 2.11
C ILE A 115 1.41 -1.15 1.02
N PRO A 116 2.39 -0.24 1.20
CA PRO A 116 3.51 -0.10 0.27
C PRO A 116 4.36 -1.38 0.23
N LYS A 117 5.17 -1.54 -0.82
CA LYS A 117 6.22 -2.56 -0.82
C LYS A 117 7.24 -2.24 0.27
N ILE A 118 7.22 -3.02 1.35
CA ILE A 118 8.17 -2.85 2.45
C ILE A 118 9.53 -3.40 2.02
N THR A 119 10.47 -2.50 1.73
CA THR A 119 11.83 -2.86 1.31
C THR A 119 12.78 -3.00 2.50
N LYS A 120 12.54 -2.26 3.57
CA LYS A 120 13.29 -2.31 4.82
C LYS A 120 12.31 -2.09 5.97
N LYS A 121 12.39 -2.91 7.00
CA LYS A 121 11.64 -2.68 8.23
C LYS A 121 12.26 -1.55 9.03
N ILE A 122 11.40 -0.79 9.67
CA ILE A 122 11.82 0.28 10.58
C ILE A 122 12.13 -0.37 11.92
N PRO A 123 13.35 -0.16 12.46
CA PRO A 123 13.75 -0.73 13.71
C PRO A 123 12.94 -0.14 14.88
N ARG A 124 13.13 -0.69 16.08
CA ARG A 124 12.49 -0.18 17.29
C ARG A 124 12.84 1.30 17.51
N ALA A 125 11.80 2.12 17.68
CA ALA A 125 11.98 3.52 18.04
C ALA A 125 12.54 3.65 19.47
N ASN A 126 13.41 4.63 19.69
CA ASN A 126 13.84 5.04 21.03
C ASN A 126 12.73 5.84 21.72
N LEU A 127 11.60 5.19 21.86
CA LEU A 127 10.37 5.69 22.49
C LEU A 127 9.61 4.48 23.02
N GLY A 128 8.82 4.66 24.07
CA GLY A 128 7.98 3.59 24.58
C GLY A 128 7.04 3.05 23.48
N LYS A 129 7.00 1.72 23.30
CA LYS A 129 6.19 1.03 22.27
C LYS A 129 4.73 1.53 22.23
N THR A 130 4.14 1.83 23.38
CA THR A 130 2.78 2.32 23.50
C THR A 130 2.64 3.73 22.93
N TRP A 131 3.61 4.60 23.19
CA TRP A 131 3.65 5.97 22.65
C TRP A 131 3.82 5.96 21.13
N PHE A 132 4.73 5.13 20.62
CA PHE A 132 4.95 5.01 19.18
C PHE A 132 3.70 4.49 18.45
N ARG A 133 3.07 3.42 18.96
CA ARG A 133 1.80 2.91 18.42
C ARG A 133 0.71 3.99 18.45
N TYR A 134 0.59 4.70 19.55
CA TYR A 134 -0.45 5.72 19.74
C TYR A 134 -0.26 6.91 18.79
N SER A 135 0.98 7.31 18.48
CA SER A 135 1.22 8.38 17.51
C SER A 135 0.73 8.01 16.09
N ILE A 136 0.91 6.75 15.69
CA ILE A 136 0.36 6.26 14.42
C ILE A 136 -1.18 6.22 14.47
N TYR A 137 -1.75 5.80 15.61
CA TYR A 137 -3.20 5.85 15.81
C TYR A 137 -3.76 7.26 15.71
N LEU A 138 -3.09 8.28 16.20
CA LEU A 138 -3.56 9.67 16.09
C LEU A 138 -3.68 10.12 14.63
N VAL A 139 -2.73 9.76 13.78
CA VAL A 139 -2.86 10.00 12.33
C VAL A 139 -4.10 9.28 11.79
N HIS A 140 -4.23 7.99 12.09
CA HIS A 140 -5.36 7.18 11.64
C HIS A 140 -6.71 7.78 12.08
N LYS A 141 -6.83 8.17 13.36
CA LYS A 141 -8.04 8.76 13.96
C LYS A 141 -8.51 10.03 13.26
N GLU A 142 -7.58 10.87 12.82
CA GLU A 142 -7.89 12.11 12.09
C GLU A 142 -8.38 11.84 10.64
N LEU A 143 -8.01 10.68 10.10
CA LEU A 143 -8.29 10.33 8.72
C LEU A 143 -9.51 9.42 8.55
N TYR A 144 -9.83 8.60 9.56
CA TYR A 144 -10.85 7.56 9.47
C TYR A 144 -11.73 7.53 10.74
N SER A 145 -13.01 7.26 10.53
CA SER A 145 -14.00 7.15 11.63
C SER A 145 -13.97 5.79 12.35
N SER A 146 -13.42 4.77 11.71
CA SER A 146 -13.31 3.41 12.27
C SER A 146 -11.92 2.84 12.00
N ILE A 147 -11.46 1.91 12.86
CA ILE A 147 -10.14 1.27 12.69
C ILE A 147 -10.11 0.46 11.41
N GLN A 148 -9.20 0.81 10.51
CA GLN A 148 -8.96 0.12 9.25
C GLN A 148 -7.90 -0.96 9.43
N ASP A 149 -8.22 -2.21 9.06
CA ASP A 149 -7.32 -3.35 9.22
C ASP A 149 -6.01 -3.21 8.45
N VAL A 150 -6.04 -2.52 7.31
CA VAL A 150 -4.84 -2.22 6.51
C VAL A 150 -3.77 -1.46 7.31
N TRP A 151 -4.15 -0.62 8.27
CA TRP A 151 -3.21 0.10 9.15
C TRP A 151 -2.55 -0.82 10.17
N ILE A 152 -3.30 -1.80 10.69
CA ILE A 152 -2.78 -2.80 11.62
C ILE A 152 -1.80 -3.73 10.90
N GLU A 153 -2.17 -4.20 9.71
CA GLU A 153 -1.30 -5.01 8.84
C GLU A 153 -0.03 -4.24 8.44
N PHE A 154 -0.18 -2.98 8.04
CA PHE A 154 0.95 -2.10 7.75
C PHE A 154 1.92 -2.02 8.92
N MET A 155 1.41 -1.80 10.14
CA MET A 155 2.27 -1.76 11.33
C MET A 155 3.04 -3.06 11.54
N GLN A 156 2.40 -4.22 11.34
CA GLN A 156 3.07 -5.51 11.48
C GLN A 156 4.13 -5.78 10.41
N GLN A 157 3.92 -5.25 9.20
CA GLN A 157 4.86 -5.45 8.10
C GLN A 157 6.02 -4.45 8.15
N ALA A 158 5.74 -3.19 8.47
CA ALA A 158 6.70 -2.10 8.37
C ALA A 158 7.61 -1.94 9.61
N PHE A 159 7.16 -2.38 10.82
CA PHE A 159 7.90 -2.13 12.06
C PHE A 159 8.28 -3.42 12.76
N ASP A 160 9.57 -3.54 13.15
CA ASP A 160 10.08 -4.72 13.83
C ASP A 160 9.38 -4.97 15.17
N GLU A 161 9.12 -3.92 15.94
CA GLU A 161 8.50 -4.02 17.26
C GLU A 161 7.02 -4.45 17.25
N PHE A 162 6.35 -4.38 16.09
CA PHE A 162 4.97 -4.84 15.90
C PHE A 162 4.86 -6.08 15.01
N SER A 163 5.98 -6.67 14.61
CA SER A 163 5.96 -7.85 13.74
C SER A 163 5.08 -8.98 14.32
N PRO A 164 4.52 -9.87 13.49
CA PRO A 164 3.66 -10.97 13.94
C PRO A 164 4.34 -11.90 14.95
N LYS A 165 5.68 -11.94 14.97
CA LYS A 165 6.47 -12.69 15.97
C LYS A 165 6.45 -12.04 17.37
N VAL A 166 6.18 -10.73 17.44
CA VAL A 166 6.22 -9.94 18.68
C VAL A 166 4.82 -9.67 19.22
N VAL A 167 3.83 -9.46 18.33
CA VAL A 167 2.45 -9.17 18.71
C VAL A 167 1.49 -9.71 17.66
N THR A 168 0.41 -10.37 18.10
CA THR A 168 -0.62 -10.86 17.19
C THR A 168 -1.44 -9.71 16.61
N PHE A 169 -2.04 -9.92 15.44
CA PHE A 169 -2.91 -8.95 14.78
C PHE A 169 -4.06 -8.50 15.70
N SER A 170 -4.76 -9.45 16.31
CA SER A 170 -5.88 -9.17 17.20
C SER A 170 -5.47 -8.33 18.42
N THR A 171 -4.33 -8.66 19.04
CA THR A 171 -3.79 -7.90 20.15
C THR A 171 -3.42 -6.47 19.74
N LEU A 172 -2.76 -6.31 18.58
CA LEU A 172 -2.38 -4.99 18.07
C LEU A 172 -3.61 -4.16 17.76
N LYS A 173 -4.62 -4.74 17.10
CA LYS A 173 -5.90 -4.09 16.77
C LYS A 173 -6.63 -3.62 18.02
N THR A 174 -6.78 -4.50 19.03
CA THR A 174 -7.43 -4.16 20.31
C THR A 174 -6.71 -3.03 21.04
N LYS A 175 -5.38 -3.02 20.99
CA LYS A 175 -4.58 -2.02 21.69
C LYS A 175 -4.33 -0.77 20.85
N PHE A 176 -4.69 -0.72 19.58
CA PHE A 176 -4.30 0.33 18.65
C PHE A 176 -4.65 1.73 19.16
N SER A 177 -5.86 1.90 19.67
CA SER A 177 -6.39 3.17 20.19
C SER A 177 -6.11 3.43 21.67
N GLN A 178 -5.52 2.49 22.41
CA GLN A 178 -5.24 2.68 23.82
C GLN A 178 -4.19 3.77 24.03
N GLN A 179 -4.54 4.73 24.87
CA GLN A 179 -3.60 5.77 25.29
C GLN A 179 -2.46 5.18 26.13
N PRO A 180 -1.26 5.74 26.02
CA PRO A 180 -0.18 5.48 26.98
C PRO A 180 -0.59 5.93 28.37
N SER A 181 -0.34 5.09 29.36
CA SER A 181 -0.43 5.45 30.78
C SER A 181 0.81 6.20 31.23
#